data_bd8bc0ebe1181cc490287f8f53a8d836
#
_entry.id   bd8bc0ebe1181cc490287f8f53a8d836
#
_cell.length_a   1.000
_cell.length_b   1.000
_cell.length_c   1.000
_cell.angle_alpha   90.00
_cell.angle_beta   90.00
_cell.angle_gamma   90.00
#
_symmetry.space_group_name_H-M   'P 1'
#
loop_
_entity.id
_entity.type
_entity.pdbx_description
1 polymer ?
#
loop_
_entity_poly.entity_id
_entity_poly.type
_entity_poly.pdbx_seq_one_letter_code
_entity_poly.pdbx_strand_id
1 'polypeptide(L)'
;MQLKKNIKAGNKLNLFLFIYLFSIFVTFKTSAEINLDGNNTDIKILDKISSKNELIKLVNDEEFVYKDLAIKSIKCTDSKFDDNPEVKAYIQVRDLTKKDRNNVFVFNGWMFSSSPSITPFDHPVYDVWLVSCY
;
A
#
# COMPACT_ATOMS: atom_id res chain seq x y z
N MET A 1 61.91 25.49 -32.40
CA MET A 1 61.04 24.46 -33.02
C MET A 1 59.74 24.45 -32.26
N GLN A 2 58.71 25.17 -32.75
CA GLN A 2 57.40 25.26 -32.03
C GLN A 2 56.44 24.33 -32.69
N LEU A 3 56.00 23.32 -31.93
CA LEU A 3 54.96 22.38 -32.32
C LEU A 3 53.59 23.07 -32.22
N LYS A 4 52.98 23.44 -33.33
CA LYS A 4 51.58 23.85 -33.42
C LYS A 4 50.69 22.65 -33.17
N LYS A 5 50.05 22.61 -32.00
CA LYS A 5 49.01 21.62 -31.65
C LYS A 5 47.74 22.00 -32.38
N ASN A 6 47.38 21.30 -33.45
CA ASN A 6 46.12 21.45 -34.15
C ASN A 6 45.00 20.86 -33.26
N ILE A 7 44.27 21.73 -32.57
CA ILE A 7 43.04 21.36 -31.88
C ILE A 7 41.94 21.33 -32.95
N LYS A 8 41.53 20.12 -33.35
CA LYS A 8 40.34 19.96 -34.20
C LYS A 8 39.12 20.45 -33.40
N ALA A 9 38.47 21.49 -33.90
CA ALA A 9 37.17 21.94 -33.38
C ALA A 9 36.18 20.78 -33.48
N GLY A 10 35.79 20.23 -32.34
CA GLY A 10 34.79 19.20 -32.27
C GLY A 10 33.47 19.71 -32.88
N ASN A 11 32.80 18.85 -33.61
CA ASN A 11 31.56 19.12 -34.36
C ASN A 11 30.49 19.67 -33.41
N LYS A 12 30.31 20.99 -33.36
CA LYS A 12 29.29 21.66 -32.52
C LYS A 12 27.90 21.14 -32.82
N LEU A 13 27.66 20.68 -34.04
CA LEU A 13 26.41 20.07 -34.48
C LEU A 13 26.09 18.79 -33.69
N ASN A 14 27.08 17.94 -33.44
CA ASN A 14 26.86 16.69 -32.67
C ASN A 14 26.57 16.99 -31.19
N LEU A 15 27.14 18.05 -30.63
CA LEU A 15 26.88 18.47 -29.25
C LEU A 15 25.41 18.96 -29.08
N PHE A 16 24.94 19.79 -30.04
CA PHE A 16 23.56 20.27 -30.04
C PHE A 16 22.54 19.13 -30.24
N LEU A 17 22.87 18.17 -31.09
CA LEU A 17 22.03 17.01 -31.35
C LEU A 17 21.96 16.09 -30.12
N PHE A 18 23.05 15.96 -29.39
CA PHE A 18 23.11 15.20 -28.13
C PHE A 18 22.29 15.87 -27.01
N ILE A 19 22.37 17.21 -26.90
CA ILE A 19 21.60 17.99 -25.93
C ILE A 19 20.09 17.91 -26.26
N TYR A 20 19.74 17.99 -27.55
CA TYR A 20 18.35 17.88 -28.00
C TYR A 20 17.75 16.47 -27.73
N LEU A 21 18.50 15.40 -28.03
CA LEU A 21 18.11 14.03 -27.69
C LEU A 21 18.00 13.82 -26.18
N PHE A 22 18.88 14.39 -25.39
CA PHE A 22 18.84 14.30 -23.93
C PHE A 22 17.63 15.05 -23.35
N SER A 23 17.23 16.18 -23.93
CA SER A 23 16.04 16.94 -23.48
C SER A 23 14.73 16.20 -23.73
N ILE A 24 14.66 15.34 -24.76
CA ILE A 24 13.46 14.51 -25.03
C ILE A 24 13.30 13.41 -23.95
N PHE A 25 14.40 12.89 -23.41
CA PHE A 25 14.36 11.87 -22.35
C PHE A 25 13.89 12.43 -20.99
N VAL A 26 13.99 13.73 -20.74
CA VAL A 26 13.65 14.35 -19.45
C VAL A 26 12.15 14.64 -19.31
N THR A 27 11.35 14.51 -20.37
CA THR A 27 9.91 14.84 -20.34
C THR A 27 8.99 13.67 -20.02
N PHE A 28 9.48 12.58 -19.44
CA PHE A 28 8.61 11.55 -18.87
C PHE A 28 7.88 12.14 -17.67
N LYS A 29 6.60 12.48 -17.87
CA LYS A 29 5.71 12.83 -16.78
C LYS A 29 5.53 11.57 -15.95
N THR A 30 6.12 11.50 -14.78
CA THR A 30 5.73 10.55 -13.76
C THR A 30 4.33 10.94 -13.29
N SER A 31 3.33 10.16 -13.67
CA SER A 31 2.00 10.28 -13.07
C SER A 31 2.16 9.93 -11.59
N ALA A 32 2.01 10.92 -10.71
CA ALA A 32 1.93 10.66 -9.29
C ALA A 32 0.58 9.96 -9.03
N GLU A 33 0.63 8.77 -8.51
CA GLU A 33 -0.54 8.02 -8.05
C GLU A 33 -1.21 8.82 -6.92
N ILE A 34 -2.44 9.29 -7.15
CA ILE A 34 -3.21 10.02 -6.14
C ILE A 34 -3.86 8.98 -5.24
N ASN A 35 -3.18 8.61 -4.17
CA ASN A 35 -3.74 7.81 -3.10
C ASN A 35 -4.45 8.73 -2.11
N LEU A 36 -5.75 8.55 -1.91
CA LEU A 36 -6.49 9.21 -0.86
C LEU A 36 -6.33 8.43 0.44
N ASP A 37 -5.65 9.03 1.41
CA ASP A 37 -5.58 8.48 2.76
C ASP A 37 -6.94 8.67 3.45
N GLY A 38 -7.55 7.57 3.90
CA GLY A 38 -8.80 7.60 4.66
C GLY A 38 -8.56 7.63 6.16
N ASN A 39 -9.56 8.12 6.89
CA ASN A 39 -9.57 8.12 8.36
C ASN A 39 -10.29 6.91 8.93
N ASN A 40 -11.08 6.22 8.12
CA ASN A 40 -11.87 5.07 8.52
C ASN A 40 -11.62 3.90 7.58
N THR A 41 -11.64 2.71 8.13
CA THR A 41 -11.46 1.44 7.43
C THR A 41 -12.65 0.54 7.72
N ASP A 42 -13.36 0.10 6.69
CA ASP A 42 -14.40 -0.92 6.86
C ASP A 42 -13.80 -2.30 6.59
N ILE A 43 -14.00 -3.20 7.53
CA ILE A 43 -13.64 -4.61 7.42
C ILE A 43 -14.87 -5.48 7.56
N LYS A 44 -14.83 -6.65 6.96
CA LYS A 44 -15.85 -7.70 7.15
C LYS A 44 -15.23 -8.84 7.94
N ILE A 45 -15.91 -9.27 8.99
CA ILE A 45 -15.49 -10.39 9.82
C ILE A 45 -16.51 -11.53 9.68
N LEU A 46 -16.01 -12.72 9.34
CA LEU A 46 -16.77 -13.96 9.38
C LEU A 46 -16.37 -14.73 10.63
N ASP A 47 -17.33 -15.02 11.48
CA ASP A 47 -17.23 -16.02 12.54
C ASP A 47 -17.53 -17.41 11.94
N LYS A 48 -16.50 -18.24 11.79
CA LYS A 48 -16.59 -19.57 11.15
C LYS A 48 -17.44 -20.55 11.97
N ILE A 49 -17.55 -20.34 13.30
CA ILE A 49 -18.32 -21.20 14.19
C ILE A 49 -19.82 -20.93 14.02
N SER A 50 -20.22 -19.66 14.05
CA SER A 50 -21.61 -19.26 13.94
C SER A 50 -22.07 -18.98 12.51
N SER A 51 -21.14 -18.94 11.54
CA SER A 51 -21.37 -18.55 10.15
C SER A 51 -21.95 -17.13 10.00
N LYS A 52 -21.73 -16.27 10.99
CA LYS A 52 -22.19 -14.87 10.95
C LYS A 52 -21.15 -13.97 10.33
N ASN A 53 -21.62 -13.10 9.44
CA ASN A 53 -20.84 -12.04 8.84
C ASN A 53 -21.24 -10.71 9.45
N GLU A 54 -20.25 -9.91 9.86
CA GLU A 54 -20.46 -8.56 10.38
C GLU A 54 -19.55 -7.56 9.67
N LEU A 55 -20.12 -6.39 9.34
CA LEU A 55 -19.35 -5.26 8.82
C LEU A 55 -18.97 -4.39 10.00
N ILE A 56 -17.68 -4.17 10.17
CA ILE A 56 -17.10 -3.39 11.26
C ILE A 56 -16.40 -2.15 10.69
N LYS A 57 -16.73 -1.00 11.27
CA LYS A 57 -16.07 0.27 10.98
C LYS A 57 -14.96 0.48 12.01
N LEU A 58 -13.74 0.61 11.54
CA LEU A 58 -12.56 0.96 12.33
C LEU A 58 -12.22 2.44 12.12
N VAL A 59 -11.95 3.15 13.20
CA VAL A 59 -11.27 4.44 13.14
C VAL A 59 -9.77 4.14 13.09
N ASN A 60 -9.07 4.74 12.14
CA ASN A 60 -7.64 4.50 12.00
C ASN A 60 -6.89 4.95 13.26
N ASP A 61 -5.85 4.21 13.60
CA ASP A 61 -5.04 4.34 14.82
C ASP A 61 -5.76 4.01 16.14
N GLU A 62 -7.05 3.70 16.13
CA GLU A 62 -7.78 3.23 17.31
C GLU A 62 -7.87 1.70 17.31
N GLU A 63 -7.77 1.11 18.52
CA GLU A 63 -7.95 -0.33 18.70
C GLU A 63 -9.43 -0.63 18.92
N PHE A 64 -9.95 -1.55 18.13
CA PHE A 64 -11.32 -2.07 18.24
C PHE A 64 -11.29 -3.53 18.72
N VAL A 65 -12.08 -3.85 19.73
CA VAL A 65 -12.20 -5.22 20.26
C VAL A 65 -13.45 -5.87 19.70
N TYR A 66 -13.25 -6.95 18.97
CA TYR A 66 -14.32 -7.82 18.48
C TYR A 66 -14.16 -9.20 19.12
N LYS A 67 -15.02 -9.52 20.09
CA LYS A 67 -14.93 -10.78 20.86
C LYS A 67 -13.52 -11.01 21.40
N ASP A 68 -12.82 -12.00 20.84
CA ASP A 68 -11.48 -12.41 21.25
C ASP A 68 -10.37 -11.77 20.40
N LEU A 69 -10.71 -10.86 19.47
CA LEU A 69 -9.74 -10.16 18.62
C LEU A 69 -9.64 -8.70 19.00
N ALA A 70 -8.42 -8.20 19.13
CA ALA A 70 -8.12 -6.78 19.13
C ALA A 70 -7.58 -6.38 17.75
N ILE A 71 -8.29 -5.51 17.06
CA ILE A 71 -8.04 -5.15 15.66
C ILE A 71 -7.72 -3.65 15.61
N LYS A 72 -6.67 -3.30 14.90
CA LYS A 72 -6.29 -1.91 14.66
C LYS A 72 -5.95 -1.69 13.19
N SER A 73 -6.58 -0.71 12.55
CA SER A 73 -6.14 -0.18 11.27
C SER A 73 -5.16 0.95 11.51
N ILE A 74 -3.94 0.81 11.01
CA ILE A 74 -2.89 1.85 11.15
C ILE A 74 -3.05 2.90 10.05
N LYS A 75 -3.32 2.45 8.83
CA LYS A 75 -3.46 3.31 7.67
C LYS A 75 -4.32 2.63 6.64
N CYS A 76 -5.18 3.40 5.98
CA CYS A 76 -5.85 2.92 4.80
C CYS A 76 -5.77 3.94 3.65
N THR A 77 -5.77 3.43 2.43
CA THR A 77 -5.74 4.23 1.21
C THR A 77 -6.68 3.66 0.17
N ASP A 78 -7.28 4.54 -0.60
CA ASP A 78 -8.16 4.20 -1.71
C ASP A 78 -7.65 4.91 -2.98
N SER A 79 -7.32 4.13 -4.01
CA SER A 79 -6.81 4.62 -5.30
C SER A 79 -7.92 4.76 -6.36
N LYS A 80 -9.06 5.38 -6.01
CA LYS A 80 -10.26 5.52 -6.87
C LYS A 80 -10.00 6.10 -8.25
N PHE A 81 -8.94 6.87 -8.41
CA PHE A 81 -8.61 7.60 -9.64
C PHE A 81 -7.55 6.91 -10.49
N ASP A 82 -7.17 5.70 -10.12
CA ASP A 82 -6.23 4.88 -10.88
C ASP A 82 -6.98 4.04 -11.93
N ASP A 83 -6.28 3.62 -12.98
CA ASP A 83 -6.80 2.68 -13.99
C ASP A 83 -7.15 1.31 -13.39
N ASN A 84 -6.57 0.98 -12.24
CA ASN A 84 -6.87 -0.21 -11.46
C ASN A 84 -7.12 0.15 -9.98
N PRO A 85 -8.34 0.62 -9.64
CA PRO A 85 -8.65 1.08 -8.28
C PRO A 85 -8.47 -0.05 -7.26
N GLU A 86 -7.73 0.25 -6.20
CA GLU A 86 -7.44 -0.69 -5.12
C GLU A 86 -7.62 -0.02 -3.76
N VAL A 87 -8.31 -0.69 -2.87
CA VAL A 87 -8.33 -0.34 -1.44
C VAL A 87 -7.30 -1.20 -0.72
N LYS A 88 -6.39 -0.55 -0.01
CA LYS A 88 -5.36 -1.20 0.80
C LYS A 88 -5.33 -0.62 2.21
N ALA A 89 -5.18 -1.46 3.22
CA ALA A 89 -5.06 -1.05 4.60
C ALA A 89 -3.98 -1.86 5.33
N TYR A 90 -3.24 -1.19 6.21
CA TYR A 90 -2.31 -1.86 7.11
C TYR A 90 -3.03 -2.21 8.40
N ILE A 91 -3.30 -3.49 8.61
CA ILE A 91 -4.10 -4.01 9.70
C ILE A 91 -3.21 -4.79 10.67
N GLN A 92 -3.45 -4.59 11.95
CA GLN A 92 -2.86 -5.35 13.04
C GLN A 92 -3.97 -6.07 13.80
N VAL A 93 -3.81 -7.38 14.03
CA VAL A 93 -4.76 -8.18 14.80
C VAL A 93 -4.02 -8.97 15.87
N ARG A 94 -4.52 -8.92 17.09
CA ARG A 94 -4.07 -9.73 18.21
C ARG A 94 -5.19 -10.63 18.68
N ASP A 95 -4.85 -11.87 19.04
CA ASP A 95 -5.76 -12.82 19.66
C ASP A 95 -5.67 -12.67 21.19
N LEU A 96 -6.76 -12.24 21.82
CA LEU A 96 -6.85 -11.96 23.24
C LEU A 96 -6.98 -13.26 24.10
N THR A 97 -7.23 -14.40 23.48
CA THR A 97 -7.29 -15.69 24.18
C THR A 97 -5.89 -16.20 24.54
N LYS A 98 -4.88 -15.78 23.79
CA LYS A 98 -3.50 -16.16 24.04
C LYS A 98 -2.95 -15.40 25.25
N LYS A 99 -2.75 -16.12 26.34
CA LYS A 99 -2.21 -15.58 27.61
C LYS A 99 -0.72 -15.22 27.53
N ASP A 100 -0.11 -15.29 26.38
CA ASP A 100 1.29 -14.92 26.19
C ASP A 100 1.43 -13.42 26.43
N ARG A 101 2.26 -13.03 27.41
CA ARG A 101 2.50 -11.63 27.80
C ARG A 101 3.21 -10.81 26.68
N ASN A 102 3.64 -11.48 25.64
CA ASN A 102 4.16 -10.86 24.45
C ASN A 102 2.96 -10.51 23.55
N ASN A 103 2.76 -9.23 23.24
CA ASN A 103 1.76 -8.74 22.30
C ASN A 103 2.04 -9.29 20.87
N VAL A 104 1.85 -10.60 20.71
CA VAL A 104 2.08 -11.26 19.43
C VAL A 104 0.88 -11.01 18.53
N PHE A 105 1.14 -10.39 17.41
CA PHE A 105 0.13 -10.24 16.37
C PHE A 105 -0.11 -11.59 15.68
N VAL A 106 -1.37 -11.96 15.54
CA VAL A 106 -1.77 -13.09 14.69
C VAL A 106 -1.84 -12.65 13.22
N PHE A 107 -1.95 -11.34 12.99
CA PHE A 107 -1.81 -10.71 11.69
C PHE A 107 -1.18 -9.31 11.86
N ASN A 108 -0.24 -8.97 11.00
CA ASN A 108 0.39 -7.65 10.98
C ASN A 108 0.90 -7.38 9.56
N GLY A 109 0.10 -6.70 8.75
CA GLY A 109 0.43 -6.50 7.34
C GLY A 109 -0.62 -5.75 6.54
N TRP A 110 -0.36 -5.63 5.24
CA TRP A 110 -1.27 -5.02 4.30
C TRP A 110 -2.36 -6.01 3.88
N MET A 111 -3.61 -5.55 3.90
CA MET A 111 -4.74 -6.20 3.26
C MET A 111 -5.14 -5.44 2.01
N PHE A 112 -5.65 -6.18 1.02
CA PHE A 112 -6.10 -5.66 -0.27
C PHE A 112 -7.54 -6.10 -0.52
N SER A 113 -8.41 -5.17 -0.92
CA SER A 113 -9.83 -5.48 -1.10
C SER A 113 -10.08 -6.34 -2.35
N SER A 114 -9.34 -6.09 -3.44
CA SER A 114 -9.48 -6.85 -4.69
C SER A 114 -8.84 -8.23 -4.64
N SER A 115 -7.86 -8.43 -3.76
CA SER A 115 -7.04 -9.64 -3.73
C SER A 115 -6.72 -10.09 -2.30
N PRO A 116 -7.73 -10.51 -1.52
CA PRO A 116 -7.55 -10.88 -0.11
C PRO A 116 -6.63 -12.10 0.08
N SER A 117 -6.41 -12.89 -0.95
CA SER A 117 -5.52 -14.07 -0.92
C SER A 117 -4.03 -13.75 -0.96
N ILE A 118 -3.63 -12.51 -1.28
CA ILE A 118 -2.19 -12.13 -1.30
C ILE A 118 -1.61 -12.17 0.11
N THR A 119 -2.37 -11.68 1.09
CA THR A 119 -2.00 -11.70 2.52
C THR A 119 -3.20 -12.20 3.32
N PRO A 120 -3.46 -13.50 3.31
CA PRO A 120 -4.64 -14.05 3.98
C PRO A 120 -4.52 -13.89 5.49
N PHE A 121 -5.65 -13.56 6.12
CA PHE A 121 -5.78 -13.64 7.56
C PHE A 121 -6.06 -15.11 7.94
N ASP A 122 -5.08 -15.78 8.54
CA ASP A 122 -5.20 -17.17 8.96
C ASP A 122 -5.49 -17.26 10.47
N HIS A 123 -6.75 -17.48 10.80
CA HIS A 123 -7.20 -17.67 12.18
C HIS A 123 -8.22 -18.82 12.25
N PRO A 124 -8.17 -19.72 13.25
CA PRO A 124 -9.02 -20.90 13.29
C PRO A 124 -10.52 -20.58 13.38
N VAL A 125 -10.89 -19.44 13.98
CA VAL A 125 -12.29 -19.07 14.26
C VAL A 125 -12.81 -17.96 13.37
N TYR A 126 -11.95 -17.04 12.93
CA TYR A 126 -12.37 -15.85 12.20
C TYR A 126 -11.68 -15.72 10.86
N ASP A 127 -12.39 -15.16 9.87
CA ASP A 127 -11.81 -14.60 8.67
C ASP A 127 -12.06 -13.08 8.65
N VAL A 128 -11.10 -12.32 8.16
CA VAL A 128 -11.18 -10.86 8.09
C VAL A 128 -10.83 -10.41 6.67
N TRP A 129 -11.66 -9.54 6.10
CA TRP A 129 -11.45 -8.96 4.77
C TRP A 129 -11.57 -7.44 4.83
N LEU A 130 -10.72 -6.77 4.09
CA LEU A 130 -10.84 -5.34 3.83
C LEU A 130 -11.98 -5.08 2.83
N VAL A 131 -12.80 -4.06 3.11
CA VAL A 131 -13.93 -3.68 2.27
C VAL A 131 -13.73 -2.31 1.66
N SER A 132 -13.55 -1.27 2.49
CA SER A 132 -13.45 0.11 2.02
C SER A 132 -12.58 0.97 2.93
N CYS A 133 -12.19 2.13 2.39
CA CYS A 133 -11.40 3.16 3.05
C CYS A 133 -12.00 4.53 2.72
N TYR A 134 -12.19 5.42 3.70
CA TYR A 134 -12.73 6.77 3.50
C TYR A 134 -12.40 7.73 4.64
#